data_f943b913fe272ff6baeca7c6ad12222b
#
_entry.id   f943b913fe272ff6baeca7c6ad12222b
#
_cell.length_a   1.000
_cell.length_b   1.000
_cell.length_c   1.000
_cell.angle_alpha   90.00
_cell.angle_beta   90.00
_cell.angle_gamma   90.00
#
_symmetry.space_group_name_H-M   'P 1'
#
loop_
_entity.id
_entity.type
_entity.pdbx_description
1 polymer ?
#
loop_
_entity_poly.entity_id
_entity_poly.type
_entity_poly.pdbx_seq_one_letter_code
_entity_poly.pdbx_strand_id
1 'polypeptide(L)'
;MRLLVLFIWRVWFYIVASIPVIFLFPFLAIAGIHAKGYNFIFWCARYIWSPFVLFLSGFYTKVNYEEELPVGESFILVANHTSYIDPFVMFQVSKNPFVFVGKKELVKIPIFGCIYKRAAVMVDRSSKKSRWGVYGRVDRQLSLGYSICIFPEVKYTDDTIFLNEFKRGAFKISIDHQIPIIPMSFLDCKRKFPWYPRFGYPGQLRVKTFKKIYPPKNINKLNDFKMKVWEVVFKGLNQDPLKRHEKAIEKERILKN
;
A
#
# COMPACT_ATOMS: atom_id res chain seq x y z
N MET A 1 13.15 27.59 10.12
CA MET A 1 12.95 27.63 8.67
C MET A 1 12.68 26.26 8.06
N ARG A 2 13.59 25.26 8.17
CA ARG A 2 13.43 23.92 7.54
C ARG A 2 12.15 23.20 7.93
N LEU A 3 11.78 23.17 9.21
CA LEU A 3 10.56 22.49 9.70
C LEU A 3 9.28 23.14 9.14
N LEU A 4 9.26 24.47 9.00
CA LEU A 4 8.15 25.20 8.40
C LEU A 4 7.97 24.82 6.93
N VAL A 5 9.06 24.75 6.16
CA VAL A 5 9.02 24.31 4.74
C VAL A 5 8.49 22.88 4.63
N LEU A 6 8.95 21.96 5.48
CA LEU A 6 8.46 20.59 5.51
C LEU A 6 6.96 20.51 5.87
N PHE A 7 6.52 21.35 6.81
CA PHE A 7 5.10 21.43 7.19
C PHE A 7 4.25 21.93 6.02
N ILE A 8 4.63 23.04 5.39
CA ILE A 8 3.95 23.61 4.22
C ILE A 8 3.87 22.58 3.08
N TRP A 9 4.97 21.89 2.78
CA TRP A 9 5.01 20.86 1.76
C TRP A 9 4.07 19.68 2.07
N ARG A 10 3.92 19.29 3.33
CA ARG A 10 2.95 18.25 3.72
C ARG A 10 1.51 18.73 3.62
N VAL A 11 1.23 19.96 4.01
CA VAL A 11 -0.10 20.56 3.80
C VAL A 11 -0.42 20.61 2.30
N TRP A 12 0.53 21.02 1.48
CA TRP A 12 0.42 20.99 0.03
C TRP A 12 0.09 19.60 -0.51
N PHE A 13 0.76 18.56 -0.02
CA PHE A 13 0.45 17.17 -0.39
C PHE A 13 -1.01 16.82 -0.13
N TYR A 14 -1.57 17.16 1.02
CA TYR A 14 -2.98 16.87 1.34
C TYR A 14 -3.95 17.69 0.48
N ILE A 15 -3.63 18.94 0.18
CA ILE A 15 -4.41 19.77 -0.75
C ILE A 15 -4.44 19.11 -2.13
N VAL A 16 -3.29 18.79 -2.67
CA VAL A 16 -3.15 18.14 -3.99
C VAL A 16 -3.86 16.78 -4.02
N ALA A 17 -3.78 16.00 -2.95
CA ALA A 17 -4.48 14.72 -2.86
C ALA A 17 -6.01 14.87 -2.84
N SER A 18 -6.52 15.99 -2.35
CA SER A 18 -7.97 16.26 -2.27
C SER A 18 -8.57 16.72 -3.60
N ILE A 19 -7.80 17.44 -4.42
CA ILE A 19 -8.29 18.07 -5.65
C ILE A 19 -8.96 17.05 -6.60
N PRO A 20 -8.30 15.99 -7.09
CA PRO A 20 -8.96 15.05 -8.01
C PRO A 20 -10.12 14.30 -7.37
N VAL A 21 -10.05 14.04 -6.06
CA VAL A 21 -11.14 13.37 -5.33
C VAL A 21 -12.41 14.24 -5.35
N ILE A 22 -12.28 15.54 -5.12
CA ILE A 22 -13.42 16.49 -5.11
C ILE A 22 -13.97 16.63 -6.53
N PHE A 23 -13.13 16.90 -7.53
CA PHE A 23 -13.58 17.14 -8.91
C PHE A 23 -14.16 15.88 -9.57
N LEU A 24 -13.60 14.72 -9.31
CA LEU A 24 -14.08 13.46 -9.88
C LEU A 24 -15.22 12.84 -9.06
N PHE A 25 -15.54 13.36 -7.88
CA PHE A 25 -16.51 12.77 -6.96
C PHE A 25 -17.86 12.42 -7.60
N PRO A 26 -18.52 13.27 -8.38
CA PRO A 26 -19.82 12.93 -9.00
C PRO A 26 -19.72 11.66 -9.86
N PHE A 27 -18.69 11.56 -10.69
CA PHE A 27 -18.44 10.42 -11.56
C PHE A 27 -18.08 9.15 -10.78
N LEU A 28 -17.23 9.30 -9.76
CA LEU A 28 -16.82 8.19 -8.90
C LEU A 28 -17.97 7.68 -8.03
N ALA A 29 -18.87 8.57 -7.58
CA ALA A 29 -20.08 8.21 -6.84
C ALA A 29 -21.04 7.39 -7.71
N ILE A 30 -21.30 7.84 -8.93
CA ILE A 30 -22.15 7.12 -9.90
C ILE A 30 -21.53 5.76 -10.24
N ALA A 31 -20.25 5.72 -10.56
CA ALA A 31 -19.53 4.46 -10.81
C ALA A 31 -19.61 3.50 -9.61
N GLY A 32 -19.54 4.04 -8.40
CA GLY A 32 -19.62 3.27 -7.15
C GLY A 32 -20.97 2.59 -6.88
N ILE A 33 -22.04 2.90 -7.64
CA ILE A 33 -23.35 2.25 -7.50
C ILE A 33 -23.27 0.80 -7.96
N HIS A 34 -22.51 0.51 -9.02
CA HIS A 34 -22.36 -0.83 -9.60
C HIS A 34 -21.06 -1.50 -9.18
N ALA A 35 -21.09 -2.82 -8.98
CA ALA A 35 -19.89 -3.58 -8.59
C ALA A 35 -18.75 -3.46 -9.64
N LYS A 36 -19.08 -3.51 -10.94
CA LYS A 36 -18.12 -3.34 -12.04
C LYS A 36 -17.60 -1.90 -12.19
N GLY A 37 -18.28 -0.91 -11.62
CA GLY A 37 -17.85 0.48 -11.64
C GLY A 37 -16.56 0.73 -10.86
N TYR A 38 -16.14 -0.22 -10.02
CA TYR A 38 -14.84 -0.17 -9.37
C TYR A 38 -13.66 -0.13 -10.36
N ASN A 39 -13.79 -0.76 -11.51
CA ASN A 39 -12.76 -0.68 -12.56
C ASN A 39 -12.49 0.76 -13.01
N PHE A 40 -13.55 1.59 -13.14
CA PHE A 40 -13.41 3.00 -13.45
C PHE A 40 -12.79 3.78 -12.29
N ILE A 41 -13.21 3.50 -11.04
CA ILE A 41 -12.60 4.12 -9.84
C ILE A 41 -11.10 3.80 -9.79
N PHE A 42 -10.73 2.53 -10.03
CA PHE A 42 -9.33 2.11 -10.06
C PHE A 42 -8.56 2.78 -11.20
N TRP A 43 -9.15 2.87 -12.39
CA TRP A 43 -8.56 3.57 -13.52
C TRP A 43 -8.28 5.04 -13.19
N CYS A 44 -9.25 5.76 -12.62
CA CYS A 44 -9.06 7.13 -12.16
C CYS A 44 -7.95 7.24 -11.10
N ALA A 45 -7.92 6.30 -10.14
CA ALA A 45 -6.89 6.30 -9.10
C ALA A 45 -5.49 6.07 -9.67
N ARG A 46 -5.35 5.16 -10.65
CA ARG A 46 -4.08 4.81 -11.26
C ARG A 46 -3.56 5.86 -12.25
N TYR A 47 -4.43 6.36 -13.12
CA TYR A 47 -4.01 7.19 -14.27
C TYR A 47 -4.20 8.69 -14.07
N ILE A 48 -5.04 9.10 -13.10
CA ILE A 48 -5.31 10.50 -12.80
C ILE A 48 -4.80 10.84 -11.38
N TRP A 49 -5.41 10.24 -10.35
CA TRP A 49 -5.17 10.65 -8.96
C TRP A 49 -3.72 10.42 -8.51
N SER A 50 -3.23 9.20 -8.63
CA SER A 50 -1.88 8.86 -8.16
C SER A 50 -0.78 9.64 -8.90
N PRO A 51 -0.71 9.69 -10.25
CA PRO A 51 0.33 10.45 -10.93
C PRO A 51 0.23 11.96 -10.67
N PHE A 52 -0.98 12.52 -10.61
CA PHE A 52 -1.20 13.93 -10.28
C PHE A 52 -0.64 14.28 -8.89
N VAL A 53 -1.00 13.49 -7.87
CA VAL A 53 -0.54 13.73 -6.50
C VAL A 53 0.97 13.56 -6.37
N LEU A 54 1.52 12.50 -6.93
CA LEU A 54 2.96 12.24 -6.87
C LEU A 54 3.73 13.36 -7.59
N PHE A 55 3.34 13.71 -8.80
CA PHE A 55 4.03 14.74 -9.60
C PHE A 55 4.01 16.13 -8.93
N LEU A 56 2.84 16.60 -8.51
CA LEU A 56 2.71 17.92 -7.86
C LEU A 56 3.32 17.97 -6.46
N SER A 57 3.54 16.81 -5.83
CA SER A 57 4.30 16.73 -4.58
C SER A 57 5.80 16.54 -4.80
N GLY A 58 6.25 16.55 -6.07
CA GLY A 58 7.65 16.44 -6.46
C GLY A 58 8.19 15.01 -6.51
N PHE A 59 7.29 14.01 -6.66
CA PHE A 59 7.67 12.60 -6.74
C PHE A 59 7.45 12.02 -8.13
N TYR A 60 8.27 11.03 -8.49
CA TYR A 60 8.08 10.17 -9.65
C TYR A 60 8.47 8.74 -9.30
N THR A 61 7.74 7.77 -9.82
CA THR A 61 7.91 6.36 -9.47
C THR A 61 8.73 5.65 -10.53
N LYS A 62 9.68 4.80 -10.08
CA LYS A 62 10.40 3.86 -10.94
C LYS A 62 10.22 2.46 -10.38
N VAL A 63 9.56 1.59 -11.13
CA VAL A 63 9.32 0.20 -10.75
C VAL A 63 10.28 -0.70 -11.50
N ASN A 64 10.95 -1.58 -10.75
CA ASN A 64 11.78 -2.65 -11.30
C ASN A 64 11.08 -3.99 -11.02
N TYR A 65 10.66 -4.66 -12.07
CA TYR A 65 9.98 -5.94 -12.01
C TYR A 65 10.99 -7.08 -12.22
N GLU A 66 11.10 -8.02 -11.27
CA GLU A 66 11.82 -9.28 -11.49
C GLU A 66 11.00 -10.24 -12.38
N GLU A 67 9.68 -10.11 -12.35
CA GLU A 67 8.73 -10.82 -13.18
C GLU A 67 7.55 -9.87 -13.47
N GLU A 68 7.07 -9.81 -14.69
CA GLU A 68 5.89 -9.02 -15.01
C GLU A 68 4.66 -9.50 -14.23
N LEU A 69 3.83 -8.55 -13.81
CA LEU A 69 2.61 -8.90 -13.09
C LEU A 69 1.63 -9.55 -14.05
N PRO A 70 1.03 -10.70 -13.68
CA PRO A 70 0.07 -11.37 -14.52
C PRO A 70 -1.15 -10.48 -14.82
N VAL A 71 -1.64 -10.50 -16.03
CA VAL A 71 -2.83 -9.75 -16.45
C VAL A 71 -4.05 -10.67 -16.37
N GLY A 72 -5.14 -10.19 -15.76
CA GLY A 72 -6.39 -10.96 -15.64
C GLY A 72 -6.40 -12.02 -14.55
N GLU A 73 -5.33 -12.17 -13.79
CA GLU A 73 -5.25 -13.07 -12.64
C GLU A 73 -5.33 -12.29 -11.33
N SER A 74 -5.93 -12.90 -10.30
CA SER A 74 -5.93 -12.34 -8.95
C SER A 74 -4.70 -12.78 -8.16
N PHE A 75 -4.11 -11.84 -7.42
CA PHE A 75 -2.96 -12.07 -6.55
C PHE A 75 -3.03 -11.17 -5.31
N ILE A 76 -2.15 -11.42 -4.36
CA ILE A 76 -2.01 -10.55 -3.19
C ILE A 76 -0.72 -9.73 -3.32
N LEU A 77 -0.86 -8.40 -3.32
CA LEU A 77 0.25 -7.45 -3.30
C LEU A 77 0.65 -7.22 -1.85
N VAL A 78 1.91 -7.46 -1.54
CA VAL A 78 2.49 -7.29 -0.19
C VAL A 78 3.72 -6.40 -0.26
N ALA A 79 3.72 -5.30 0.50
CA ALA A 79 4.86 -4.38 0.59
C ALA A 79 5.10 -3.91 2.03
N ASN A 80 6.31 -3.38 2.29
CA ASN A 80 6.56 -2.57 3.48
C ASN A 80 5.73 -1.28 3.44
N HIS A 81 5.36 -0.76 4.63
CA HIS A 81 4.45 0.39 4.73
C HIS A 81 4.97 1.42 5.73
N THR A 82 5.56 2.48 5.22
CA THR A 82 6.32 3.44 6.01
C THR A 82 5.99 4.91 5.70
N SER A 83 4.98 5.13 4.83
CA SER A 83 4.68 6.47 4.33
C SER A 83 3.22 6.63 3.89
N TYR A 84 2.70 7.86 3.95
CA TYR A 84 1.41 8.23 3.37
C TYR A 84 1.38 8.16 1.84
N ILE A 85 2.55 8.17 1.18
CA ILE A 85 2.61 8.04 -0.28
C ILE A 85 2.57 6.59 -0.77
N ASP A 86 2.72 5.59 0.11
CA ASP A 86 2.76 4.18 -0.29
C ASP A 86 1.52 3.73 -1.08
N PRO A 87 0.27 4.12 -0.73
CA PRO A 87 -0.90 3.78 -1.53
C PRO A 87 -0.84 4.36 -2.95
N PHE A 88 -0.32 5.57 -3.12
CA PHE A 88 -0.15 6.19 -4.45
C PHE A 88 0.88 5.44 -5.27
N VAL A 89 2.00 5.08 -4.67
CA VAL A 89 3.04 4.26 -5.32
C VAL A 89 2.47 2.90 -5.73
N MET A 90 1.65 2.27 -4.89
CA MET A 90 1.03 0.98 -5.21
C MET A 90 0.13 1.06 -6.46
N PHE A 91 -0.62 2.14 -6.65
CA PHE A 91 -1.38 2.35 -7.88
C PHE A 91 -0.49 2.43 -9.13
N GLN A 92 0.77 2.88 -9.02
CA GLN A 92 1.69 2.90 -10.14
C GLN A 92 2.27 1.51 -10.48
N VAL A 93 2.27 0.59 -9.52
CA VAL A 93 2.84 -0.76 -9.70
C VAL A 93 1.89 -1.66 -10.51
N SER A 94 0.65 -1.85 -10.07
CA SER A 94 -0.23 -2.84 -10.70
C SER A 94 -1.16 -2.24 -11.75
N LYS A 95 -1.21 -2.87 -12.93
CA LYS A 95 -2.22 -2.57 -13.96
C LYS A 95 -3.56 -3.27 -13.67
N ASN A 96 -3.53 -4.40 -12.98
CA ASN A 96 -4.75 -5.11 -12.58
C ASN A 96 -5.44 -4.37 -11.44
N PRO A 97 -6.76 -4.26 -11.46
CA PRO A 97 -7.51 -3.71 -10.36
C PRO A 97 -7.26 -4.49 -9.07
N PHE A 98 -7.02 -3.78 -7.99
CA PHE A 98 -6.87 -4.34 -6.66
C PHE A 98 -7.61 -3.50 -5.62
N VAL A 99 -8.00 -4.11 -4.51
CA VAL A 99 -8.59 -3.42 -3.37
C VAL A 99 -7.64 -3.47 -2.17
N PHE A 100 -7.55 -2.37 -1.43
CA PHE A 100 -6.76 -2.34 -0.20
C PHE A 100 -7.50 -3.04 0.95
N VAL A 101 -6.75 -3.71 1.81
CA VAL A 101 -7.24 -4.04 3.16
C VAL A 101 -6.82 -2.90 4.09
N GLY A 102 -7.78 -2.07 4.46
CA GLY A 102 -7.51 -0.78 5.09
C GLY A 102 -8.31 -0.51 6.36
N LYS A 103 -7.96 0.58 7.06
CA LYS A 103 -8.59 1.00 8.32
C LYS A 103 -10.02 1.47 8.11
N LYS A 104 -10.96 1.02 8.94
CA LYS A 104 -12.36 1.43 8.92
C LYS A 104 -12.54 2.94 9.17
N GLU A 105 -11.67 3.54 9.96
CA GLU A 105 -11.74 4.96 10.34
C GLU A 105 -11.65 5.91 9.14
N LEU A 106 -10.98 5.50 8.06
CA LEU A 106 -10.86 6.31 6.84
C LEU A 106 -12.19 6.58 6.14
N VAL A 107 -13.22 5.79 6.43
CA VAL A 107 -14.60 6.01 5.96
C VAL A 107 -15.19 7.32 6.47
N LYS A 108 -14.68 7.84 7.59
CA LYS A 108 -15.16 9.08 8.20
C LYS A 108 -14.70 10.36 7.47
N ILE A 109 -13.72 10.23 6.57
CA ILE A 109 -13.22 11.38 5.79
C ILE A 109 -14.32 11.78 4.79
N PRO A 110 -14.80 13.03 4.81
CA PRO A 110 -15.83 13.51 3.89
C PRO A 110 -15.45 13.25 2.42
N ILE A 111 -16.41 12.94 1.58
CA ILE A 111 -16.23 12.64 0.14
C ILE A 111 -15.38 11.40 -0.08
N PHE A 112 -14.10 11.39 0.37
CA PHE A 112 -13.18 10.27 0.23
C PHE A 112 -13.74 8.98 0.83
N GLY A 113 -14.40 9.05 1.98
CA GLY A 113 -14.99 7.89 2.65
C GLY A 113 -16.03 7.15 1.80
N CYS A 114 -16.78 7.86 0.97
CA CYS A 114 -17.75 7.25 0.05
C CYS A 114 -17.04 6.37 -1.01
N ILE A 115 -15.95 6.90 -1.58
CA ILE A 115 -15.12 6.18 -2.57
C ILE A 115 -14.37 5.03 -1.88
N TYR A 116 -13.79 5.30 -0.70
CA TYR A 116 -13.01 4.34 0.06
C TYR A 116 -13.80 3.08 0.45
N LYS A 117 -15.11 3.20 0.72
CA LYS A 117 -16.00 2.05 0.95
C LYS A 117 -16.03 1.07 -0.23
N ARG A 118 -15.75 1.53 -1.44
CA ARG A 118 -15.69 0.70 -2.66
C ARG A 118 -14.26 0.22 -2.95
N ALA A 119 -13.26 1.06 -2.62
CA ALA A 119 -11.86 0.83 -2.91
C ALA A 119 -11.13 -0.03 -1.86
N ALA A 120 -11.76 -0.33 -0.72
CA ALA A 120 -11.10 -1.05 0.36
C ALA A 120 -12.00 -2.08 1.06
N VAL A 121 -11.38 -3.20 1.41
CA VAL A 121 -11.89 -4.13 2.41
C VAL A 121 -11.56 -3.54 3.79
N MET A 122 -12.56 -2.98 4.43
CA MET A 122 -12.38 -2.27 5.71
C MET A 122 -12.20 -3.24 6.87
N VAL A 123 -11.25 -2.93 7.74
CA VAL A 123 -10.97 -3.70 8.98
C VAL A 123 -10.99 -2.78 10.18
N ASP A 124 -11.83 -3.12 11.14
CA ASP A 124 -11.69 -2.66 12.51
C ASP A 124 -10.72 -3.61 13.24
N ARG A 125 -9.52 -3.12 13.48
CA ARG A 125 -8.43 -3.93 14.06
C ARG A 125 -8.65 -4.26 15.53
N SER A 126 -9.49 -3.51 16.24
CA SER A 126 -9.86 -3.75 17.64
C SER A 126 -10.90 -4.86 17.78
N SER A 127 -11.76 -5.07 16.79
CA SER A 127 -12.85 -6.02 16.79
C SER A 127 -12.47 -7.39 16.24
N LYS A 128 -12.57 -8.45 17.05
CA LYS A 128 -12.40 -9.85 16.58
C LYS A 128 -13.38 -10.17 15.45
N LYS A 129 -14.66 -9.81 15.61
CA LYS A 129 -15.73 -10.02 14.61
C LYS A 129 -15.39 -9.35 13.27
N SER A 130 -14.88 -8.12 13.31
CA SER A 130 -14.48 -7.39 12.09
C SER A 130 -13.30 -8.06 11.39
N ARG A 131 -12.31 -8.55 12.16
CA ARG A 131 -11.16 -9.28 11.59
C ARG A 131 -11.57 -10.59 10.90
N TRP A 132 -12.52 -11.35 11.48
CA TRP A 132 -13.08 -12.54 10.83
C TRP A 132 -13.89 -12.19 9.58
N GLY A 133 -14.72 -11.15 9.65
CA GLY A 133 -15.52 -10.69 8.50
C GLY A 133 -14.71 -10.14 7.31
N VAL A 134 -13.39 -9.95 7.46
CA VAL A 134 -12.50 -9.58 6.33
C VAL A 134 -12.49 -10.67 5.28
N TYR A 135 -12.44 -11.92 5.68
CA TYR A 135 -12.34 -13.07 4.75
C TYR A 135 -13.51 -13.09 3.76
N GLY A 136 -14.75 -13.04 4.23
CA GLY A 136 -15.92 -13.02 3.33
C GLY A 136 -16.01 -11.77 2.44
N ARG A 137 -15.45 -10.62 2.90
CA ARG A 137 -15.35 -9.43 2.04
C ARG A 137 -14.27 -9.57 0.98
N VAL A 138 -13.16 -10.24 1.31
CA VAL A 138 -12.09 -10.58 0.36
C VAL A 138 -12.61 -11.56 -0.69
N ASP A 139 -13.32 -12.60 -0.27
CA ASP A 139 -13.92 -13.60 -1.16
C ASP A 139 -14.74 -12.93 -2.27
N ARG A 140 -15.57 -11.96 -1.86
CA ARG A 140 -16.37 -11.17 -2.82
C ARG A 140 -15.50 -10.36 -3.80
N GLN A 141 -14.37 -9.80 -3.36
CA GLN A 141 -13.51 -9.04 -4.25
C GLN A 141 -12.76 -9.96 -5.23
N LEU A 142 -12.28 -11.08 -4.75
CA LEU A 142 -11.63 -12.11 -5.59
C LEU A 142 -12.60 -12.70 -6.62
N SER A 143 -13.87 -12.95 -6.25
CA SER A 143 -14.89 -13.43 -7.20
C SER A 143 -15.23 -12.41 -8.30
N LEU A 144 -14.94 -11.13 -8.10
CA LEU A 144 -15.03 -10.08 -9.11
C LEU A 144 -13.75 -9.94 -9.97
N GLY A 145 -12.73 -10.78 -9.72
CA GLY A 145 -11.45 -10.77 -10.42
C GLY A 145 -10.46 -9.72 -9.93
N TYR A 146 -10.70 -9.10 -8.76
CA TYR A 146 -9.80 -8.10 -8.21
C TYR A 146 -8.68 -8.75 -7.39
N SER A 147 -7.49 -8.17 -7.46
CA SER A 147 -6.38 -8.50 -6.57
C SER A 147 -6.56 -7.83 -5.20
N ILE A 148 -5.79 -8.29 -4.22
CA ILE A 148 -5.85 -7.73 -2.85
C ILE A 148 -4.50 -7.09 -2.52
N CYS A 149 -4.52 -5.86 -2.03
CA CYS A 149 -3.32 -5.18 -1.53
C CYS A 149 -3.35 -5.11 -0.01
N ILE A 150 -2.32 -5.67 0.62
CA ILE A 150 -2.17 -5.70 2.07
C ILE A 150 -0.77 -5.24 2.45
N PHE A 151 -0.71 -4.23 3.31
CA PHE A 151 0.50 -3.87 4.03
C PHE A 151 0.52 -4.63 5.36
N PRO A 152 1.28 -5.72 5.48
CA PRO A 152 1.18 -6.62 6.64
C PRO A 152 1.88 -6.10 7.89
N GLU A 153 2.67 -5.03 7.79
CA GLU A 153 3.23 -4.30 8.92
C GLU A 153 2.14 -3.50 9.63
N VAL A 154 1.52 -4.05 10.66
CA VAL A 154 0.35 -3.42 11.31
C VAL A 154 0.71 -2.35 12.34
N LYS A 155 1.93 -2.33 12.86
CA LYS A 155 2.38 -1.39 13.89
C LYS A 155 3.46 -0.46 13.34
N TYR A 156 3.17 0.83 13.35
CA TYR A 156 4.14 1.92 13.06
C TYR A 156 4.64 2.56 14.36
N THR A 157 4.74 1.77 15.41
CA THR A 157 5.04 2.31 16.75
C THR A 157 6.51 2.66 16.92
N ASP A 158 7.38 2.10 16.11
CA ASP A 158 8.81 2.39 16.15
C ASP A 158 9.41 2.52 14.76
N ASP A 159 9.72 3.76 14.37
CA ASP A 159 10.33 4.07 13.07
C ASP A 159 11.81 3.69 12.96
N THR A 160 12.42 3.27 14.08
CA THR A 160 13.81 2.77 14.10
C THR A 160 13.91 1.29 13.77
N ILE A 161 12.79 0.59 13.68
CA ILE A 161 12.75 -0.81 13.23
C ILE A 161 12.90 -0.84 11.70
N PHE A 162 13.78 -1.69 11.20
CA PHE A 162 14.09 -1.80 9.78
C PHE A 162 12.88 -2.34 8.98
N LEU A 163 12.30 -3.44 9.40
CA LEU A 163 11.07 -4.02 8.86
C LEU A 163 10.34 -4.76 9.99
N ASN A 164 9.11 -4.35 10.27
CA ASN A 164 8.31 -4.97 11.31
C ASN A 164 7.88 -6.38 10.92
N GLU A 165 7.49 -7.16 11.93
CA GLU A 165 6.92 -8.49 11.73
C GLU A 165 5.62 -8.41 10.90
N PHE A 166 5.50 -9.29 9.91
CA PHE A 166 4.29 -9.41 9.11
C PHE A 166 3.18 -10.14 9.88
N LYS A 167 1.96 -9.63 9.79
CA LYS A 167 0.77 -10.25 10.37
C LYS A 167 0.20 -11.32 9.44
N ARG A 168 -0.45 -12.32 10.01
CA ARG A 168 -0.89 -13.55 9.34
C ARG A 168 -1.96 -13.36 8.24
N GLY A 169 -2.68 -12.22 8.23
CA GLY A 169 -3.88 -12.04 7.41
C GLY A 169 -3.67 -12.27 5.91
N ALA A 170 -2.65 -11.65 5.31
CA ALA A 170 -2.34 -11.79 3.88
C ALA A 170 -2.04 -13.25 3.51
N PHE A 171 -1.28 -13.93 4.35
CA PHE A 171 -0.80 -15.31 4.12
C PHE A 171 -1.93 -16.31 4.27
N LYS A 172 -2.83 -16.09 5.25
CA LYS A 172 -4.02 -16.92 5.38
C LYS A 172 -4.94 -16.79 4.15
N ILE A 173 -5.21 -15.57 3.69
CA ILE A 173 -5.99 -15.34 2.47
C ILE A 173 -5.34 -16.06 1.27
N SER A 174 -4.04 -15.93 1.11
CA SER A 174 -3.30 -16.60 0.02
C SER A 174 -3.47 -18.12 0.06
N ILE A 175 -3.36 -18.73 1.24
CA ILE A 175 -3.51 -20.17 1.42
C ILE A 175 -4.96 -20.60 1.19
N ASP A 176 -5.93 -19.90 1.77
CA ASP A 176 -7.35 -20.25 1.68
C ASP A 176 -7.85 -20.22 0.21
N HIS A 177 -7.35 -19.27 -0.59
CA HIS A 177 -7.73 -19.11 -2.00
C HIS A 177 -6.75 -19.68 -3.01
N GLN A 178 -5.62 -20.22 -2.55
CA GLN A 178 -4.53 -20.74 -3.41
C GLN A 178 -4.05 -19.73 -4.47
N ILE A 179 -4.05 -18.42 -4.13
CA ILE A 179 -3.55 -17.35 -4.99
C ILE A 179 -2.16 -16.88 -4.56
N PRO A 180 -1.28 -16.53 -5.53
CA PRO A 180 0.10 -16.16 -5.20
C PRO A 180 0.19 -14.81 -4.48
N ILE A 181 1.27 -14.64 -3.72
CA ILE A 181 1.71 -13.35 -3.19
C ILE A 181 2.79 -12.77 -4.10
N ILE A 182 2.70 -11.48 -4.40
CA ILE A 182 3.73 -10.70 -5.07
C ILE A 182 4.36 -9.78 -4.03
N PRO A 183 5.56 -10.12 -3.52
CA PRO A 183 6.28 -9.28 -2.59
C PRO A 183 6.87 -8.05 -3.27
N MET A 184 6.97 -6.94 -2.53
CA MET A 184 7.54 -5.68 -3.03
C MET A 184 8.32 -4.98 -1.94
N SER A 185 9.36 -4.26 -2.34
CA SER A 185 10.10 -3.35 -1.46
C SER A 185 9.99 -1.92 -1.97
N PHE A 186 9.39 -1.05 -1.15
CA PHE A 186 9.36 0.41 -1.37
C PHE A 186 10.62 1.01 -0.76
N LEU A 187 11.61 1.26 -1.62
CA LEU A 187 12.98 1.55 -1.19
C LEU A 187 13.17 2.98 -0.66
N ASP A 188 12.38 3.92 -1.16
CA ASP A 188 12.61 5.35 -0.91
C ASP A 188 11.52 6.02 -0.06
N CYS A 189 10.32 5.43 0.07
CA CYS A 189 9.15 6.09 0.65
C CYS A 189 9.41 6.59 2.08
N LYS A 190 10.03 5.77 2.94
CA LYS A 190 10.39 6.15 4.31
C LYS A 190 11.34 7.35 4.36
N ARG A 191 12.32 7.40 3.46
CA ARG A 191 13.32 8.48 3.45
C ARG A 191 12.77 9.76 2.88
N LYS A 192 11.88 9.67 1.90
CA LYS A 192 11.38 10.82 1.15
C LYS A 192 10.14 11.45 1.77
N PHE A 193 9.22 10.66 2.29
CA PHE A 193 7.98 11.14 2.90
C PHE A 193 7.57 10.28 4.10
N PRO A 194 8.35 10.28 5.21
CA PRO A 194 8.04 9.48 6.39
C PRO A 194 6.70 9.89 7.03
N TRP A 195 6.17 9.07 7.93
CA TRP A 195 4.95 9.37 8.68
C TRP A 195 5.01 10.71 9.44
N TYR A 196 6.18 11.12 9.91
CA TYR A 196 6.38 12.35 10.67
C TYR A 196 7.04 13.45 9.86
N PRO A 197 6.72 14.72 10.12
CA PRO A 197 7.28 15.86 9.39
C PRO A 197 8.70 16.24 9.86
N ARG A 198 9.51 15.30 10.33
CA ARG A 198 10.86 15.57 10.84
C ARG A 198 11.89 15.75 9.73
N PHE A 199 11.71 15.02 8.64
CA PHE A 199 12.53 15.11 7.44
C PHE A 199 11.72 14.65 6.22
N GLY A 200 12.32 14.76 5.07
CA GLY A 200 11.76 14.38 3.78
C GLY A 200 12.29 15.29 2.68
N TYR A 201 12.12 14.86 1.46
CA TYR A 201 12.48 15.61 0.27
C TYR A 201 11.90 14.95 -0.98
N PRO A 202 11.61 15.73 -2.04
CA PRO A 202 11.03 15.19 -3.28
C PRO A 202 12.02 14.31 -4.06
N GLY A 203 11.57 13.70 -5.14
CA GLY A 203 12.36 12.97 -6.12
C GLY A 203 11.88 11.53 -6.33
N GLN A 204 12.73 10.67 -6.90
CA GLN A 204 12.42 9.33 -7.35
C GLN A 204 11.99 8.40 -6.20
N LEU A 205 10.91 7.66 -6.42
CA LEU A 205 10.41 6.58 -5.55
C LEU A 205 10.65 5.25 -6.29
N ARG A 206 11.66 4.50 -5.84
CA ARG A 206 11.99 3.22 -6.43
C ARG A 206 11.21 2.11 -5.74
N VAL A 207 10.66 1.23 -6.56
CA VAL A 207 9.98 0.01 -6.13
C VAL A 207 10.69 -1.17 -6.78
N LYS A 208 10.95 -2.21 -6.00
CA LYS A 208 11.35 -3.51 -6.50
C LYS A 208 10.22 -4.49 -6.26
N THR A 209 9.71 -5.10 -7.33
CA THR A 209 8.77 -6.21 -7.26
C THR A 209 9.51 -7.51 -7.46
N PHE A 210 9.13 -8.54 -6.72
CA PHE A 210 9.76 -9.84 -6.76
C PHE A 210 8.88 -10.85 -7.48
N LYS A 211 9.46 -12.00 -7.82
CA LYS A 211 8.71 -13.11 -8.39
C LYS A 211 7.56 -13.53 -7.47
N LYS A 212 6.46 -13.95 -8.08
CA LYS A 212 5.31 -14.48 -7.36
C LYS A 212 5.69 -15.71 -6.53
N ILE A 213 5.17 -15.77 -5.31
CA ILE A 213 5.37 -16.88 -4.38
C ILE A 213 4.03 -17.54 -4.16
N TYR A 214 3.94 -18.82 -4.57
CA TYR A 214 2.73 -19.61 -4.38
C TYR A 214 2.58 -20.07 -2.93
N PRO A 215 1.36 -20.11 -2.39
CA PRO A 215 1.11 -20.59 -1.04
C PRO A 215 1.26 -22.11 -0.95
N PRO A 216 1.61 -22.63 0.23
CA PRO A 216 1.54 -24.04 0.51
C PRO A 216 0.07 -24.50 0.57
N LYS A 217 -0.20 -25.79 0.25
CA LYS A 217 -1.53 -26.37 0.40
C LYS A 217 -1.94 -26.54 1.87
N ASN A 218 -0.97 -26.71 2.77
CA ASN A 218 -1.19 -26.94 4.19
C ASN A 218 -1.08 -25.65 5.00
N ILE A 219 -2.15 -25.30 5.72
CA ILE A 219 -2.22 -24.13 6.61
C ILE A 219 -1.17 -24.16 7.74
N ASN A 220 -0.72 -25.34 8.17
CA ASN A 220 0.32 -25.46 9.19
C ASN A 220 1.66 -24.83 8.77
N LYS A 221 1.91 -24.71 7.47
CA LYS A 221 3.08 -24.03 6.91
C LYS A 221 2.92 -22.50 6.74
N LEU A 222 1.87 -21.92 7.32
CA LEU A 222 1.59 -20.47 7.20
C LEU A 222 2.74 -19.60 7.74
N ASN A 223 3.33 -19.99 8.87
CA ASN A 223 4.41 -19.20 9.47
C ASN A 223 5.68 -19.25 8.60
N ASP A 224 6.03 -20.39 8.05
CA ASP A 224 7.18 -20.53 7.15
C ASP A 224 6.96 -19.74 5.87
N PHE A 225 5.76 -19.80 5.31
CA PHE A 225 5.36 -19.03 4.15
C PHE A 225 5.43 -17.52 4.42
N LYS A 226 4.92 -17.07 5.57
CA LYS A 226 5.01 -15.67 6.04
C LYS A 226 6.47 -15.22 6.15
N MET A 227 7.31 -16.03 6.78
CA MET A 227 8.74 -15.72 6.95
C MET A 227 9.47 -15.65 5.60
N LYS A 228 9.20 -16.58 4.70
CA LYS A 228 9.76 -16.55 3.33
C LYS A 228 9.46 -15.24 2.61
N VAL A 229 8.22 -14.77 2.65
CA VAL A 229 7.83 -13.51 2.02
C VAL A 229 8.47 -12.31 2.74
N TRP A 230 8.50 -12.33 4.08
CA TRP A 230 9.16 -11.29 4.87
C TRP A 230 10.65 -11.16 4.52
N GLU A 231 11.36 -12.28 4.42
CA GLU A 231 12.78 -12.31 4.05
C GLU A 231 13.05 -11.74 2.67
N VAL A 232 12.15 -12.01 1.70
CA VAL A 232 12.27 -11.45 0.34
C VAL A 232 12.16 -9.92 0.40
N VAL A 233 11.18 -9.37 1.12
CA VAL A 233 11.02 -7.92 1.28
C VAL A 233 12.20 -7.33 2.05
N PHE A 234 12.64 -7.98 3.14
CA PHE A 234 13.78 -7.56 3.93
C PHE A 234 15.07 -7.50 3.09
N LYS A 235 15.39 -8.57 2.34
CA LYS A 235 16.53 -8.61 1.44
C LYS A 235 16.49 -7.50 0.40
N GLY A 236 15.31 -7.23 -0.17
CA GLY A 236 15.12 -6.16 -1.13
C GLY A 236 15.45 -4.77 -0.57
N LEU A 237 15.06 -4.50 0.67
CA LEU A 237 15.38 -3.25 1.37
C LEU A 237 16.87 -3.18 1.74
N ASN A 238 17.43 -4.28 2.26
CA ASN A 238 18.80 -4.36 2.77
C ASN A 238 19.86 -4.30 1.65
N GLN A 239 19.55 -4.86 0.49
CA GLN A 239 20.43 -4.89 -0.68
C GLN A 239 20.34 -3.62 -1.55
N ASP A 240 19.59 -2.58 -1.13
CA ASP A 240 19.51 -1.32 -1.86
C ASP A 240 20.90 -0.64 -1.92
N PRO A 241 21.50 -0.46 -3.13
CA PRO A 241 22.82 0.18 -3.26
C PRO A 241 22.85 1.61 -2.69
N LEU A 242 21.73 2.31 -2.70
CA LEU A 242 21.61 3.66 -2.16
C LEU A 242 21.33 3.68 -0.66
N LYS A 243 21.01 2.54 -0.05
CA LYS A 243 20.68 2.38 1.38
C LYS A 243 19.66 3.39 1.89
N ARG A 244 18.64 3.71 1.08
CA ARG A 244 17.70 4.79 1.40
C ARG A 244 16.84 4.46 2.61
N HIS A 245 16.41 3.22 2.72
CA HIS A 245 15.61 2.76 3.85
C HIS A 245 16.44 2.74 5.14
N GLU A 246 17.66 2.19 5.09
CA GLU A 246 18.61 2.17 6.21
C GLU A 246 18.94 3.58 6.71
N LYS A 247 19.30 4.50 5.81
CA LYS A 247 19.57 5.91 6.13
C LYS A 247 18.36 6.64 6.75
N ALA A 248 17.13 6.20 6.44
CA ALA A 248 15.95 6.72 7.10
C ALA A 248 15.86 6.25 8.55
N ILE A 249 16.18 4.98 8.82
CA ILE A 249 16.23 4.41 10.16
C ILE A 249 17.29 5.10 11.02
N GLU A 250 18.50 5.26 10.49
CA GLU A 250 19.58 6.00 11.18
C GLU A 250 19.17 7.43 11.52
N LYS A 251 18.51 8.11 10.57
CA LYS A 251 18.00 9.46 10.79
C LYS A 251 16.97 9.52 11.91
N GLU A 252 16.06 8.55 11.98
CA GLU A 252 15.08 8.47 13.06
C GLU A 252 15.73 8.19 14.43
N ARG A 253 16.74 7.34 14.47
CA ARG A 253 17.52 7.09 15.69
C ARG A 253 18.18 8.37 16.23
N ILE A 254 18.83 9.13 15.36
CA ILE A 254 19.44 10.43 15.72
C ILE A 254 18.39 11.43 16.22
N LEU A 255 17.19 11.44 15.69
CA LEU A 255 16.14 12.38 16.07
C LEU A 255 15.40 11.97 17.36
N LYS A 256 15.58 10.75 17.83
CA LYS A 256 15.01 10.24 19.09
C LYS A 256 15.96 10.40 20.29
N ASN A 257 17.27 10.43 20.04
CA ASN A 257 18.30 10.74 21.03
C ASN A 257 18.50 12.26 21.14
#